data_026b2f2e12bbf0bc3311b209631bb15c
#
_entry.id   026b2f2e12bbf0bc3311b209631bb15c
#
_cell.length_a   1.000
_cell.length_b   1.000
_cell.length_c   1.000
_cell.angle_alpha   90.00
_cell.angle_beta   90.00
_cell.angle_gamma   90.00
#
_symmetry.space_group_name_H-M   'P 1'
#
loop_
_entity.id
_entity.type
_entity.pdbx_description
1 polymer ?
#
loop_
_entity_poly.entity_id
_entity_poly.type
_entity_poly.pdbx_seq_one_letter_code
_entity_poly.pdbx_strand_id
1 'polypeptide(L)'
;MTQINFTGEAHIREALGVTPSLGARVLIDPTAVVMGDVWLGDDASVWPHAAMRGDVQIIRIGARTNIQDGTVLHVTHEGPYNPDGYPLHIGDD
;
A
#
# COMPACT_ATOMS: atom_id res chain seq x y z
N MET A 1 5.02 12.38 16.25
CA MET A 1 4.00 11.33 16.31
C MET A 1 4.51 10.09 15.62
N THR A 2 4.27 8.98 16.20
CA THR A 2 4.65 7.73 15.59
C THR A 2 3.61 7.30 14.56
N GLN A 3 3.88 6.20 13.93
CA GLN A 3 2.94 5.56 13.04
C GLN A 3 1.62 5.31 13.78
N ILE A 4 0.52 5.65 13.13
CA ILE A 4 -0.79 5.30 13.63
C ILE A 4 -1.25 4.08 12.84
N ASN A 5 -1.38 3.00 13.56
CA ASN A 5 -1.82 1.76 12.98
C ASN A 5 -3.11 1.39 13.66
N PHE A 6 -4.20 1.53 12.96
CA PHE A 6 -5.48 1.15 13.53
C PHE A 6 -5.43 -0.33 13.85
N THR A 7 -6.10 -0.71 14.88
CA THR A 7 -5.90 -1.98 15.52
C THR A 7 -6.15 -3.16 14.65
N GLY A 8 -6.41 -3.31 13.68
CA GLY A 8 -6.69 -4.57 13.02
C GLY A 8 -5.53 -4.99 12.17
N GLU A 9 -4.73 -5.85 12.67
CA GLU A 9 -3.70 -6.42 11.84
C GLU A 9 -4.29 -7.07 10.60
N ALA A 10 -5.55 -7.43 10.67
CA ALA A 10 -6.21 -8.06 9.52
C ALA A 10 -6.29 -7.17 8.29
N HIS A 11 -6.17 -5.87 8.42
CA HIS A 11 -6.22 -4.99 7.26
C HIS A 11 -4.82 -4.63 6.73
N ILE A 12 -3.78 -4.93 7.48
CA ILE A 12 -2.40 -4.80 7.00
C ILE A 12 -1.86 -6.22 6.92
N ARG A 13 -1.76 -6.76 5.73
CA ARG A 13 -1.59 -8.21 5.55
C ARG A 13 -0.36 -8.58 4.77
N GLU A 14 0.18 -9.73 5.12
CA GLU A 14 1.19 -10.40 4.30
C GLU A 14 0.53 -10.94 3.03
N ALA A 15 1.25 -10.89 1.93
CA ALA A 15 0.89 -11.60 0.71
C ALA A 15 2.17 -12.14 0.09
N LEU A 16 2.17 -13.41 -0.25
CA LEU A 16 3.32 -14.08 -0.87
C LEU A 16 4.61 -13.89 -0.07
N GLY A 17 4.49 -13.91 1.25
CA GLY A 17 5.64 -13.79 2.14
C GLY A 17 6.12 -12.38 2.42
N VAL A 18 5.44 -11.38 1.90
CA VAL A 18 5.84 -9.97 2.08
C VAL A 18 4.77 -9.22 2.83
N THR A 19 5.20 -8.44 3.81
CA THR A 19 4.33 -7.58 4.62
C THR A 19 4.57 -6.13 4.24
N PRO A 20 3.56 -5.28 4.25
CA PRO A 20 3.75 -3.86 3.93
C PRO A 20 4.80 -3.18 4.82
N SER A 21 5.54 -2.27 4.21
CA SER A 21 6.56 -1.47 4.89
C SER A 21 6.02 -0.05 5.07
N LEU A 22 5.98 0.42 6.29
CA LEU A 22 5.39 1.71 6.62
C LEU A 22 6.45 2.65 7.14
N GLY A 23 6.47 3.86 6.62
CA GLY A 23 7.30 4.92 7.15
C GLY A 23 6.78 5.44 8.49
N ALA A 24 7.26 6.60 8.90
CA ALA A 24 6.83 7.22 10.15
C ALA A 24 5.50 7.92 9.97
N ARG A 25 4.67 7.90 10.99
CA ARG A 25 3.42 8.66 11.05
C ARG A 25 2.44 8.35 9.92
N VAL A 26 2.41 7.10 9.49
CA VAL A 26 1.48 6.65 8.46
C VAL A 26 0.12 6.39 9.10
N LEU A 27 -0.92 6.92 8.49
CA LEU A 27 -2.29 6.73 8.95
C LEU A 27 -2.99 5.76 8.01
N ILE A 28 -3.52 4.68 8.53
CA ILE A 28 -4.28 3.71 7.74
C ILE A 28 -5.62 3.50 8.43
N ASP A 29 -6.70 3.83 7.73
CA ASP A 29 -8.03 3.62 8.27
C ASP A 29 -8.29 2.12 8.46
N PRO A 30 -8.97 1.70 9.53
CA PRO A 30 -9.20 0.28 9.78
C PRO A 30 -10.04 -0.42 8.71
N THR A 31 -10.78 0.32 7.90
CA THR A 31 -11.54 -0.27 6.80
C THR A 31 -10.72 -0.38 5.51
N ALA A 32 -9.53 0.21 5.47
CA ALA A 32 -8.64 0.07 4.32
C ALA A 32 -7.88 -1.26 4.41
N VAL A 33 -7.49 -1.78 3.26
CA VAL A 33 -6.68 -3.01 3.20
C VAL A 33 -5.37 -2.68 2.50
N VAL A 34 -4.26 -3.02 3.14
CA VAL A 34 -2.92 -2.86 2.59
C VAL A 34 -2.25 -4.23 2.67
N MET A 35 -1.91 -4.79 1.53
CA MET A 35 -1.50 -6.18 1.47
C MET A 35 -0.26 -6.34 0.59
N GLY A 36 0.72 -7.09 1.11
CA GLY A 36 1.87 -7.51 0.33
C GLY A 36 2.96 -6.45 0.24
N ASP A 37 3.64 -6.40 -0.90
CA ASP A 37 4.81 -5.56 -1.09
C ASP A 37 4.40 -4.12 -1.40
N VAL A 38 3.92 -3.45 -0.37
CA VAL A 38 3.47 -2.06 -0.41
C VAL A 38 4.37 -1.24 0.51
N TRP A 39 4.87 -0.13 0.01
CA TRP A 39 5.73 0.77 0.76
C TRP A 39 5.04 2.12 0.87
N LEU A 40 4.77 2.54 2.09
CA LEU A 40 4.14 3.83 2.35
C LEU A 40 5.17 4.76 2.97
N GLY A 41 5.40 5.90 2.33
CA GLY A 41 6.35 6.90 2.82
C GLY A 41 5.86 7.60 4.08
N ASP A 42 6.74 8.40 4.69
CA ASP A 42 6.42 9.12 5.91
C ASP A 42 5.20 10.02 5.70
N ASP A 43 4.34 10.08 6.70
CA ASP A 43 3.17 10.94 6.70
C ASP A 43 2.15 10.65 5.59
N ALA A 44 2.24 9.49 4.97
CA ALA A 44 1.22 9.05 4.02
C ALA A 44 -0.06 8.68 4.76
N SER A 45 -1.19 8.79 4.10
CA SER A 45 -2.47 8.42 4.70
C SER A 45 -3.31 7.60 3.73
N VAL A 46 -3.96 6.57 4.27
CA VAL A 46 -4.83 5.68 3.52
C VAL A 46 -6.22 5.75 4.16
N TRP A 47 -7.20 6.13 3.38
CA TRP A 47 -8.53 6.50 3.85
C TRP A 47 -9.53 5.36 3.73
N PRO A 48 -10.76 5.52 4.24
CA PRO A 48 -11.69 4.40 4.34
C PRO A 48 -11.92 3.65 3.04
N HIS A 49 -12.00 2.35 3.15
CA HIS A 49 -12.30 1.43 2.05
C HIS A 49 -11.32 1.45 0.89
N ALA A 50 -10.16 2.04 1.06
CA ALA A 50 -9.10 1.92 0.07
C ALA A 50 -8.52 0.52 0.13
N ALA A 51 -8.05 0.00 -0.99
CA ALA A 51 -7.44 -1.32 -1.06
C ALA A 51 -6.19 -1.25 -1.92
N MET A 52 -5.07 -1.72 -1.35
CA MET A 52 -3.79 -1.78 -2.07
C MET A 52 -3.26 -3.20 -1.99
N ARG A 53 -3.03 -3.79 -3.15
CA ARG A 53 -2.53 -5.16 -3.24
C ARG A 53 -1.21 -5.20 -4.00
N GLY A 54 -0.12 -5.27 -3.27
CA GLY A 54 1.21 -5.50 -3.85
C GLY A 54 1.55 -6.97 -3.85
N ASP A 55 0.67 -7.79 -4.41
CA ASP A 55 0.81 -9.23 -4.32
C ASP A 55 1.66 -9.82 -5.45
N VAL A 56 1.70 -9.21 -6.61
CA VAL A 56 2.49 -9.70 -7.75
C VAL A 56 3.55 -8.70 -8.22
N GLN A 57 3.54 -7.50 -7.70
CA GLN A 57 4.54 -6.47 -7.94
C GLN A 57 4.53 -5.47 -6.79
N ILE A 58 5.50 -4.57 -6.78
CA ILE A 58 5.66 -3.57 -5.73
C ILE A 58 4.72 -2.40 -5.94
N ILE A 59 4.13 -1.91 -4.86
CA ILE A 59 3.45 -0.61 -4.82
C ILE A 59 4.27 0.30 -3.91
N ARG A 60 4.67 1.45 -4.42
CA ARG A 60 5.42 2.44 -3.62
C ARG A 60 4.66 3.75 -3.60
N ILE A 61 4.35 4.20 -2.41
CA ILE A 61 3.63 5.46 -2.18
C ILE A 61 4.60 6.42 -1.52
N GLY A 62 4.79 7.57 -2.11
CA GLY A 62 5.70 8.58 -1.59
C GLY A 62 5.22 9.21 -0.29
N ALA A 63 6.06 10.06 0.27
CA ALA A 63 5.76 10.73 1.52
C ALA A 63 4.61 11.74 1.34
N ARG A 64 3.83 11.93 2.38
CA ARG A 64 2.74 12.93 2.44
C ARG A 64 1.67 12.74 1.36
N THR A 65 1.56 11.55 0.83
CA THR A 65 0.57 11.21 -0.20
C THR A 65 -0.69 10.67 0.46
N ASN A 66 -1.84 11.08 -0.02
CA ASN A 66 -3.13 10.61 0.48
C ASN A 66 -3.75 9.66 -0.51
N ILE A 67 -4.07 8.46 -0.06
CA ILE A 67 -4.84 7.50 -0.84
C ILE A 67 -6.28 7.61 -0.36
N GLN A 68 -7.10 8.25 -1.15
CA GLN A 68 -8.44 8.65 -0.73
C GLN A 68 -9.43 7.49 -0.69
N ASP A 69 -10.61 7.78 -0.14
CA ASP A 69 -11.65 6.79 0.09
C ASP A 69 -11.97 5.97 -1.16
N GLY A 70 -12.08 4.67 -0.99
CA GLY A 70 -12.50 3.78 -2.07
C GLY A 70 -11.49 3.54 -3.18
N THR A 71 -10.28 4.10 -3.08
CA THR A 71 -9.24 3.89 -4.09
C THR A 71 -8.80 2.44 -4.12
N VAL A 72 -8.65 1.89 -5.30
CA VAL A 72 -8.14 0.54 -5.46
C VAL A 72 -6.85 0.60 -6.27
N LEU A 73 -5.78 0.08 -5.68
CA LEU A 73 -4.48 0.00 -6.33
C LEU A 73 -4.05 -1.46 -6.39
N HIS A 74 -3.75 -1.92 -7.58
CA HIS A 74 -3.12 -3.22 -7.72
C HIS A 74 -2.19 -3.20 -8.92
N VAL A 75 -1.39 -4.24 -9.05
CA VAL A 75 -0.30 -4.27 -10.01
C VAL A 75 -0.48 -5.42 -10.98
N THR A 76 0.15 -5.27 -12.15
CA THR A 76 0.06 -6.27 -13.20
C THR A 76 1.09 -7.36 -12.97
N HIS A 77 0.63 -8.58 -12.99
CA HIS A 77 1.46 -9.76 -12.94
C HIS A 77 2.35 -9.83 -14.20
N GLU A 78 3.58 -10.28 -14.05
CA GLU A 78 4.45 -10.47 -15.21
C GLU A 78 3.92 -11.59 -16.12
N GLY A 79 4.18 -11.46 -17.39
CA GLY A 79 3.67 -12.40 -18.38
C GLY A 79 4.29 -12.16 -19.72
N PRO A 80 3.79 -12.82 -20.78
CA PRO A 80 4.39 -12.74 -22.11
C PRO A 80 4.48 -11.31 -22.67
N TYR A 81 3.53 -10.46 -22.32
CA TYR A 81 3.51 -9.07 -22.77
C TYR A 81 4.10 -8.11 -21.76
N ASN A 82 4.34 -8.56 -20.53
CA ASN A 82 4.90 -7.79 -19.43
C ASN A 82 5.91 -8.66 -18.70
N PRO A 83 7.08 -8.91 -19.27
CA PRO A 83 8.02 -9.87 -18.67
C PRO A 83 8.42 -9.51 -17.25
N ASP A 84 8.46 -8.21 -16.92
CA ASP A 84 8.84 -7.75 -15.58
C ASP A 84 7.63 -7.32 -14.75
N GLY A 85 6.41 -7.40 -15.30
CA GLY A 85 5.24 -6.84 -14.67
C GLY A 85 5.29 -5.30 -14.68
N TYR A 86 4.34 -4.68 -14.00
CA TYR A 86 4.30 -3.23 -13.90
C TYR A 86 4.19 -2.81 -12.44
N PRO A 87 5.29 -2.41 -11.81
CA PRO A 87 5.21 -1.85 -10.47
C PRO A 87 4.46 -0.52 -10.50
N LEU A 88 3.78 -0.22 -9.42
CA LEU A 88 3.04 1.03 -9.29
C LEU A 88 3.79 1.96 -8.35
N HIS A 89 4.09 3.16 -8.83
CA HIS A 89 4.75 4.18 -8.02
C HIS A 89 3.92 5.44 -8.01
N ILE A 90 3.60 5.94 -6.83
CA ILE A 90 2.92 7.20 -6.64
C ILE A 90 3.90 8.10 -5.89
N GLY A 91 4.17 9.26 -6.46
CA GLY A 91 5.16 10.17 -5.92
C GLY A 91 4.74 10.82 -4.61
N ASP A 92 5.61 11.68 -4.09
CA ASP A 92 5.36 12.41 -2.85
C ASP A 92 4.23 13.43 -3.03
N ASP A 93 3.54 13.69 -1.94
CA ASP A 93 2.45 14.64 -1.91
C ASP A 93 1.33 14.27 -2.89
#